data_e28e7c9b071b1361a20827beb1f4df85
#
_entry.id   e28e7c9b071b1361a20827beb1f4df85
#
_cell.length_a   1.000
_cell.length_b   1.000
_cell.length_c   1.000
_cell.angle_alpha   90.00
_cell.angle_beta   90.00
_cell.angle_gamma   90.00
#
_symmetry.space_group_name_H-M   'P 1'
#
loop_
_entity.id
_entity.type
_entity.pdbx_description
1 polymer ?
#
loop_
_entity_poly.entity_id
_entity_poly.type
_entity_poly.pdbx_seq_one_letter_code
_entity_poly.pdbx_strand_id
1 'polypeptide(L)'
;MKKEIIKKESGSASHRQTNANQGGYTIIETMIAIALFIVIVMAGMGALLNANLLHQKSQDMRSIIDNLSFVMEDMSRNLRTGFDYQCFDAGNPTLSPATLGAARSCADGWAVAFEYASGNESTFADQWAYYISNDGKIFKSVDGAGSFVQLTPDEIVIDAASSFSVLGAEPLDPDVDKQQPLIGIRLFGEITYKDVVTPFSLQTSVSQRLVDI
;
A
#
# COMPACT_ATOMS: atom_id res chain seq x y z
N MET A 1 -72.98 -67.67 30.26
CA MET A 1 -71.96 -66.60 30.37
C MET A 1 -70.62 -67.29 30.45
N LYS A 2 -69.83 -67.23 29.37
CA LYS A 2 -68.55 -67.92 29.21
C LYS A 2 -67.46 -66.91 29.38
N LYS A 3 -66.61 -67.02 30.41
CA LYS A 3 -65.42 -66.21 30.62
C LYS A 3 -64.25 -66.78 29.76
N GLU A 4 -63.79 -66.09 28.76
CA GLU A 4 -62.56 -66.42 28.07
C GLU A 4 -61.34 -65.83 28.82
N ILE A 5 -60.41 -66.72 29.10
CA ILE A 5 -59.13 -66.38 29.76
C ILE A 5 -58.10 -66.19 28.67
N ILE A 6 -57.63 -64.97 28.47
CA ILE A 6 -56.58 -64.66 27.55
C ILE A 6 -55.21 -64.97 28.20
N LYS A 7 -54.52 -65.93 27.66
CA LYS A 7 -53.19 -66.40 28.05
C LYS A 7 -52.16 -65.44 27.45
N LYS A 8 -51.50 -64.67 28.29
CA LYS A 8 -50.44 -63.74 27.90
C LYS A 8 -49.14 -64.52 27.74
N GLU A 9 -48.67 -64.70 26.53
CA GLU A 9 -47.34 -65.26 26.24
C GLU A 9 -46.31 -64.22 26.44
N SER A 10 -45.41 -64.42 27.41
CA SER A 10 -44.23 -63.68 27.65
C SER A 10 -43.12 -64.06 26.67
N GLY A 11 -42.96 -63.25 25.60
CA GLY A 11 -41.84 -63.42 24.67
C GLY A 11 -40.57 -62.85 25.30
N SER A 12 -39.70 -63.72 25.76
CA SER A 12 -38.35 -63.40 26.19
C SER A 12 -37.52 -62.99 24.95
N ALA A 13 -37.29 -61.64 24.75
CA ALA A 13 -36.37 -61.17 23.77
C ALA A 13 -34.92 -61.43 24.28
N SER A 14 -34.32 -62.48 23.71
CA SER A 14 -32.87 -62.73 23.92
C SER A 14 -32.04 -61.56 23.33
N HIS A 15 -31.54 -60.70 24.21
CA HIS A 15 -30.58 -59.71 23.86
C HIS A 15 -29.26 -60.42 23.50
N ARG A 16 -29.02 -60.59 22.20
CA ARG A 16 -27.76 -61.09 21.67
C ARG A 16 -26.68 -60.01 21.92
N GLN A 17 -25.98 -60.10 23.05
CA GLN A 17 -24.75 -59.32 23.28
C GLN A 17 -23.73 -59.78 22.25
N THR A 18 -23.50 -58.92 21.26
CA THR A 18 -22.34 -59.03 20.39
C THR A 18 -21.14 -58.67 21.28
N ASN A 19 -20.41 -59.67 21.71
CA ASN A 19 -19.08 -59.51 22.30
C ASN A 19 -18.20 -58.85 21.26
N ALA A 20 -18.08 -57.53 21.31
CA ALA A 20 -17.02 -56.83 20.59
C ALA A 20 -15.69 -57.36 21.13
N ASN A 21 -14.97 -58.06 20.26
CA ASN A 21 -13.63 -58.54 20.56
C ASN A 21 -12.76 -57.29 20.95
N GLN A 22 -12.53 -57.11 22.22
CA GLN A 22 -11.60 -56.11 22.75
C GLN A 22 -10.18 -56.66 22.52
N GLY A 23 -9.69 -56.55 21.29
CA GLY A 23 -8.29 -56.79 20.96
C GLY A 23 -7.45 -55.68 21.59
N GLY A 24 -6.62 -56.01 22.55
CA GLY A 24 -5.63 -55.04 23.10
C GLY A 24 -4.58 -54.75 22.05
N TYR A 25 -4.12 -53.49 21.99
CA TYR A 25 -3.02 -53.09 21.13
C TYR A 25 -1.70 -53.75 21.56
N THR A 26 -0.92 -54.17 20.61
CA THR A 26 0.42 -54.72 20.86
C THR A 26 1.38 -53.57 21.14
N ILE A 27 2.44 -53.82 21.95
CA ILE A 27 3.45 -52.81 22.25
C ILE A 27 4.11 -52.28 20.97
N ILE A 28 4.32 -53.10 19.97
CA ILE A 28 4.92 -52.73 18.70
C ILE A 28 3.98 -51.79 17.89
N GLU A 29 2.69 -52.03 17.93
CA GLU A 29 1.68 -51.21 17.25
C GLU A 29 1.62 -49.79 17.86
N THR A 30 1.66 -49.68 19.17
CA THR A 30 1.72 -48.38 19.86
C THR A 30 3.03 -47.64 19.58
N MET A 31 4.17 -48.34 19.50
CA MET A 31 5.48 -47.70 19.13
C MET A 31 5.44 -47.15 17.69
N ILE A 32 4.89 -47.91 16.74
CA ILE A 32 4.78 -47.46 15.36
C ILE A 32 3.81 -46.27 15.25
N ALA A 33 2.67 -46.34 15.94
CA ALA A 33 1.68 -45.26 15.95
C ALA A 33 2.27 -43.94 16.51
N ILE A 34 3.03 -44.02 17.62
CA ILE A 34 3.72 -42.85 18.20
C ILE A 34 4.77 -42.30 17.26
N ALA A 35 5.59 -43.18 16.63
CA ALA A 35 6.62 -42.74 15.68
C ALA A 35 5.99 -42.02 14.47
N LEU A 36 4.93 -42.58 13.87
CA LEU A 36 4.21 -41.89 12.78
C LEU A 36 3.57 -40.58 13.22
N PHE A 37 2.97 -40.55 14.40
CA PHE A 37 2.37 -39.35 14.95
C PHE A 37 3.41 -38.23 15.10
N ILE A 38 4.60 -38.52 15.64
CA ILE A 38 5.67 -37.52 15.78
C ILE A 38 6.11 -36.97 14.42
N VAL A 39 6.25 -37.83 13.41
CA VAL A 39 6.62 -37.39 12.05
C VAL A 39 5.57 -36.45 11.46
N ILE A 40 4.29 -36.81 11.60
CA ILE A 40 3.17 -35.98 11.10
C ILE A 40 3.11 -34.63 11.83
N VAL A 41 3.29 -34.64 13.16
CA VAL A 41 3.29 -33.41 13.97
C VAL A 41 4.45 -32.51 13.59
N MET A 42 5.66 -33.05 13.43
CA MET A 42 6.84 -32.26 13.00
C MET A 42 6.63 -31.67 11.60
N ALA A 43 6.13 -32.42 10.66
CA ALA A 43 5.82 -31.93 9.31
C ALA A 43 4.74 -30.84 9.35
N GLY A 44 3.68 -31.04 10.15
CA GLY A 44 2.60 -30.06 10.32
C GLY A 44 3.05 -28.76 10.97
N MET A 45 3.89 -28.83 12.00
CA MET A 45 4.47 -27.63 12.63
C MET A 45 5.34 -26.84 11.67
N GLY A 46 6.18 -27.50 10.86
CA GLY A 46 6.98 -26.86 9.84
C GLY A 46 6.13 -26.12 8.81
N ALA A 47 5.05 -26.72 8.34
CA ALA A 47 4.12 -26.08 7.40
C ALA A 47 3.42 -24.86 8.01
N LEU A 48 2.98 -24.95 9.27
CA LEU A 48 2.34 -23.85 9.99
C LEU A 48 3.29 -22.65 10.20
N LEU A 49 4.53 -22.91 10.57
CA LEU A 49 5.55 -21.86 10.74
C LEU A 49 5.82 -21.13 9.42
N ASN A 50 5.98 -21.87 8.32
CA ASN A 50 6.16 -21.27 6.99
C ASN A 50 4.93 -20.47 6.55
N ALA A 51 3.73 -20.98 6.76
CA ALA A 51 2.49 -20.26 6.44
C ALA A 51 2.37 -18.95 7.23
N ASN A 52 2.71 -18.97 8.52
CA ASN A 52 2.68 -17.77 9.37
C ASN A 52 3.71 -16.72 8.93
N LEU A 53 4.93 -17.13 8.57
CA LEU A 53 5.96 -16.23 8.03
C LEU A 53 5.53 -15.58 6.72
N LEU A 54 4.91 -16.34 5.80
CA LEU A 54 4.39 -15.82 4.55
C LEU A 54 3.23 -14.84 4.79
N HIS A 55 2.38 -15.12 5.76
CA HIS A 55 1.27 -14.23 6.11
C HIS A 55 1.77 -12.90 6.68
N GLN A 56 2.75 -12.91 7.58
CA GLN A 56 3.38 -11.70 8.10
C GLN A 56 4.02 -10.88 6.98
N LYS A 57 4.81 -11.50 6.10
CA LYS A 57 5.42 -10.82 4.94
C LYS A 57 4.36 -10.15 4.05
N SER A 58 3.24 -10.82 3.83
CA SER A 58 2.15 -10.26 3.02
C SER A 58 1.47 -9.06 3.69
N GLN A 59 1.30 -9.09 5.01
CA GLN A 59 0.72 -7.97 5.76
C GLN A 59 1.65 -6.76 5.75
N ASP A 60 2.93 -6.96 6.00
CA ASP A 60 3.92 -5.89 6.00
C ASP A 60 4.03 -5.23 4.61
N MET A 61 4.03 -6.04 3.54
CA MET A 61 4.02 -5.53 2.16
C MET A 61 2.76 -4.68 1.86
N ARG A 62 1.60 -5.12 2.33
CA ARG A 62 0.36 -4.33 2.19
C ARG A 62 0.46 -2.98 2.88
N SER A 63 0.99 -2.94 4.11
CA SER A 63 1.18 -1.69 4.85
C SER A 63 2.08 -0.71 4.10
N ILE A 64 3.14 -1.19 3.43
CA ILE A 64 4.05 -0.34 2.64
C ILE A 64 3.32 0.19 1.38
N ILE A 65 2.57 -0.66 0.69
CA ILE A 65 1.76 -0.25 -0.48
C ILE A 65 0.69 0.75 -0.08
N ASP A 66 0.05 0.56 1.06
CA ASP A 66 -0.96 1.49 1.58
C ASP A 66 -0.33 2.85 1.91
N ASN A 67 0.86 2.89 2.49
CA ASN A 67 1.62 4.13 2.70
C ASN A 67 1.95 4.84 1.39
N LEU A 68 2.39 4.10 0.37
CA LEU A 68 2.69 4.68 -0.95
C LEU A 68 1.41 5.24 -1.61
N SER A 69 0.30 4.53 -1.49
CA SER A 69 -1.01 4.99 -1.97
C SER A 69 -1.46 6.26 -1.24
N PHE A 70 -1.23 6.34 0.06
CA PHE A 70 -1.50 7.53 0.85
C PHE A 70 -0.66 8.73 0.40
N VAL A 71 0.63 8.53 0.12
CA VAL A 71 1.51 9.58 -0.41
C VAL A 71 0.99 10.09 -1.76
N MET A 72 0.59 9.18 -2.66
CA MET A 72 0.00 9.54 -3.96
C MET A 72 -1.31 10.32 -3.81
N GLU A 73 -2.15 9.91 -2.85
CA GLU A 73 -3.42 10.61 -2.58
C GLU A 73 -3.17 11.99 -1.97
N ASP A 74 -2.24 12.13 -1.01
CA ASP A 74 -1.86 13.42 -0.42
C ASP A 74 -1.37 14.38 -1.51
N MET A 75 -0.43 13.94 -2.35
CA MET A 75 0.05 14.73 -3.49
C MET A 75 -1.09 15.14 -4.42
N SER A 76 -1.91 14.17 -4.85
CA SER A 76 -3.01 14.42 -5.79
C SER A 76 -4.05 15.39 -5.24
N ARG A 77 -4.38 15.27 -3.96
CA ARG A 77 -5.35 16.15 -3.30
C ARG A 77 -4.84 17.58 -3.21
N ASN A 78 -3.61 17.75 -2.73
CA ASN A 78 -3.03 19.05 -2.52
C ASN A 78 -2.74 19.76 -3.86
N LEU A 79 -2.19 19.02 -4.82
CA LEU A 79 -1.98 19.54 -6.18
C LEU A 79 -3.29 19.88 -6.90
N ARG A 80 -4.38 19.22 -6.61
CA ARG A 80 -5.68 19.53 -7.24
C ARG A 80 -6.29 20.84 -6.77
N THR A 81 -6.01 21.24 -5.54
CA THR A 81 -6.55 22.45 -4.92
C THR A 81 -5.55 23.60 -4.93
N GLY A 82 -4.30 23.32 -5.27
CA GLY A 82 -3.25 24.33 -5.41
C GLY A 82 -3.37 25.14 -6.71
N PHE A 83 -2.53 26.15 -6.83
CA PHE A 83 -2.40 27.01 -7.99
C PHE A 83 -0.95 27.53 -8.07
N ASP A 84 -0.60 28.31 -9.10
CA ASP A 84 0.75 28.88 -9.31
C ASP A 84 1.85 27.82 -9.26
N TYR A 85 1.73 26.81 -10.14
CA TYR A 85 2.64 25.66 -10.14
C TYR A 85 3.99 26.00 -10.73
N GLN A 86 5.04 25.56 -10.06
CA GLN A 86 6.42 25.73 -10.47
C GLN A 86 7.07 24.34 -10.59
N CYS A 87 7.39 23.95 -11.80
CA CYS A 87 8.09 22.70 -12.07
C CYS A 87 9.61 22.91 -12.03
N PHE A 88 10.33 21.99 -11.39
CA PHE A 88 11.78 21.99 -11.29
C PHE A 88 12.34 20.78 -12.03
N ASP A 89 13.10 21.05 -13.07
CA ASP A 89 13.76 20.06 -13.94
C ASP A 89 15.29 20.19 -13.88
N ALA A 90 15.98 19.57 -14.81
CA ALA A 90 17.44 19.64 -14.91
C ALA A 90 17.96 21.07 -15.12
N GLY A 91 17.16 21.99 -15.69
CA GLY A 91 17.48 23.40 -15.85
C GLY A 91 17.35 24.20 -14.56
N ASN A 92 16.62 23.67 -13.58
CA ASN A 92 16.39 24.25 -12.26
C ASN A 92 16.79 23.25 -11.17
N PRO A 93 18.08 23.06 -10.91
CA PRO A 93 18.60 21.95 -10.12
C PRO A 93 18.46 22.11 -8.60
N THR A 94 17.96 23.26 -8.13
CA THR A 94 17.81 23.54 -6.69
C THR A 94 16.40 23.95 -6.36
N LEU A 95 15.86 23.40 -5.25
CA LEU A 95 14.60 23.81 -4.64
C LEU A 95 14.91 24.39 -3.26
N SER A 96 14.68 25.69 -3.12
CA SER A 96 14.92 26.46 -1.91
C SER A 96 14.03 27.71 -1.89
N PRO A 97 13.87 28.42 -0.77
CA PRO A 97 13.09 29.65 -0.74
C PRO A 97 13.56 30.73 -1.75
N ALA A 98 14.83 30.68 -2.13
CA ALA A 98 15.42 31.66 -3.08
C ALA A 98 15.15 31.28 -4.56
N THR A 99 14.70 30.07 -4.85
CA THR A 99 14.45 29.57 -6.22
C THR A 99 12.96 29.50 -6.57
N LEU A 100 12.09 29.74 -5.59
CA LEU A 100 10.66 29.92 -5.82
C LEU A 100 10.42 31.23 -6.59
N GLY A 101 9.47 31.22 -7.51
CA GLY A 101 9.24 32.34 -8.41
C GLY A 101 7.92 32.18 -9.18
N ALA A 102 7.89 32.68 -10.41
CA ALA A 102 6.72 32.59 -11.27
C ALA A 102 6.40 31.14 -11.69
N ALA A 103 5.12 30.89 -11.96
CA ALA A 103 4.62 29.65 -12.50
C ALA A 103 5.40 29.20 -13.75
N ARG A 104 5.67 27.93 -13.87
CA ARG A 104 6.40 27.35 -15.01
C ARG A 104 6.08 25.90 -15.22
N SER A 105 5.92 25.55 -16.47
CA SER A 105 5.68 24.19 -16.94
C SER A 105 6.98 23.42 -17.16
N CYS A 106 6.94 22.09 -17.02
CA CYS A 106 7.99 21.20 -17.49
C CYS A 106 7.45 19.79 -17.74
N ALA A 107 8.15 18.99 -18.54
CA ALA A 107 7.73 17.62 -18.87
C ALA A 107 8.25 16.57 -17.90
N ASP A 108 9.47 16.75 -17.39
CA ASP A 108 10.16 15.76 -16.56
C ASP A 108 10.86 16.47 -15.37
N GLY A 109 10.06 16.91 -14.41
CA GLY A 109 10.55 17.58 -13.21
C GLY A 109 10.87 16.58 -12.10
N TRP A 110 11.92 16.87 -11.34
CA TRP A 110 12.25 16.17 -10.10
C TRP A 110 11.51 16.75 -8.89
N ALA A 111 10.97 17.97 -9.01
CA ALA A 111 10.18 18.62 -7.98
C ALA A 111 9.08 19.48 -8.57
N VAL A 112 8.05 19.74 -7.77
CA VAL A 112 6.95 20.66 -8.04
C VAL A 112 6.68 21.49 -6.78
N ALA A 113 6.64 22.81 -6.92
CA ALA A 113 6.13 23.73 -5.90
C ALA A 113 4.85 24.38 -6.39
N PHE A 114 3.99 24.79 -5.47
CA PHE A 114 2.71 25.39 -5.79
C PHE A 114 2.17 26.18 -4.59
N GLU A 115 1.33 27.13 -4.86
CA GLU A 115 0.56 27.81 -3.84
C GLU A 115 -0.58 26.93 -3.36
N TYR A 116 -0.70 26.72 -2.06
CA TYR A 116 -1.75 25.88 -1.52
C TYR A 116 -3.08 26.66 -1.42
N ALA A 117 -4.21 25.97 -1.44
CA ALA A 117 -5.57 26.53 -1.59
C ALA A 117 -5.96 27.73 -0.69
N SER A 118 -5.26 27.92 0.41
CA SER A 118 -5.48 29.05 1.34
C SER A 118 -4.19 29.87 1.55
N GLY A 119 -3.21 29.71 0.68
CA GLY A 119 -1.95 30.44 0.71
C GLY A 119 -2.11 31.91 0.29
N ASN A 120 -1.03 32.65 0.43
CA ASN A 120 -0.98 34.05 0.11
C ASN A 120 -0.16 34.27 -1.17
N GLU A 121 -0.81 34.55 -2.28
CA GLU A 121 -0.21 34.82 -3.60
C GLU A 121 0.91 35.87 -3.59
N SER A 122 0.96 36.72 -2.56
CA SER A 122 1.99 37.78 -2.45
C SER A 122 3.29 37.29 -1.82
N THR A 123 3.39 36.05 -1.38
CA THR A 123 4.60 35.51 -0.72
C THR A 123 4.82 34.04 -1.08
N PHE A 124 6.06 33.69 -1.34
CA PHE A 124 6.43 32.28 -1.57
C PHE A 124 6.75 31.52 -0.28
N ALA A 125 6.66 32.18 0.89
CA ALA A 125 7.08 31.58 2.16
C ALA A 125 6.11 30.49 2.68
N ASP A 126 4.90 30.43 2.18
CA ASP A 126 3.86 29.45 2.53
C ASP A 126 3.54 28.49 1.38
N GLN A 127 4.31 28.54 0.29
CA GLN A 127 4.19 27.57 -0.80
C GLN A 127 4.53 26.16 -0.35
N TRP A 128 3.81 25.21 -0.90
CA TRP A 128 4.08 23.81 -0.69
C TRP A 128 4.91 23.25 -1.82
N ALA A 129 5.72 22.26 -1.50
CA ALA A 129 6.53 21.59 -2.51
C ALA A 129 6.65 20.10 -2.25
N TYR A 130 6.74 19.35 -3.34
CA TYR A 130 7.11 17.93 -3.34
C TYR A 130 8.36 17.74 -4.19
N TYR A 131 9.29 16.92 -3.72
CA TYR A 131 10.44 16.56 -4.54
C TYR A 131 10.86 15.11 -4.35
N ILE A 132 11.50 14.55 -5.38
CA ILE A 132 12.11 13.24 -5.38
C ILE A 132 13.62 13.46 -5.18
N SER A 133 14.17 12.93 -4.08
CA SER A 133 15.59 13.05 -3.79
C SER A 133 16.42 12.07 -4.61
N ASN A 134 17.72 12.33 -4.71
CA ASN A 134 18.67 11.41 -5.35
C ASN A 134 18.77 10.05 -4.64
N ASP A 135 18.39 10.00 -3.37
CA ASP A 135 18.32 8.75 -2.58
C ASP A 135 17.01 7.97 -2.80
N GLY A 136 16.20 8.40 -3.76
CA GLY A 136 14.93 7.76 -4.08
C GLY A 136 13.87 7.90 -3.00
N LYS A 137 13.78 9.06 -2.33
CA LYS A 137 12.75 9.36 -1.34
C LYS A 137 11.91 10.55 -1.79
N ILE A 138 10.63 10.55 -1.40
CA ILE A 138 9.74 11.67 -1.64
C ILE A 138 9.66 12.51 -0.38
N PHE A 139 9.86 13.80 -0.55
CA PHE A 139 9.80 14.81 0.50
C PHE A 139 8.72 15.84 0.22
N LYS A 140 8.19 16.42 1.29
CA LYS A 140 7.22 17.51 1.27
C LYS A 140 7.74 18.70 2.08
N SER A 141 7.53 19.88 1.56
CA SER A 141 7.66 21.15 2.28
C SER A 141 6.31 21.85 2.32
N VAL A 142 6.06 22.62 3.36
CA VAL A 142 4.85 23.45 3.55
C VAL A 142 5.20 24.90 3.96
N ASP A 143 6.46 25.26 3.88
CA ASP A 143 7.03 26.53 4.37
C ASP A 143 7.97 27.16 3.33
N GLY A 144 7.56 27.19 2.06
CA GLY A 144 8.33 27.80 1.00
C GLY A 144 9.67 27.13 0.74
N ALA A 145 9.71 25.80 0.78
CA ALA A 145 10.94 25.00 0.63
C ALA A 145 12.02 25.32 1.71
N GLY A 146 11.60 25.78 2.89
CA GLY A 146 12.48 26.04 4.02
C GLY A 146 12.85 24.80 4.80
N SER A 147 11.89 23.87 4.97
CA SER A 147 12.09 22.58 5.61
C SER A 147 11.40 21.47 4.85
N PHE A 148 11.90 20.24 5.00
CA PHE A 148 11.38 19.08 4.27
C PHE A 148 11.13 17.90 5.20
N VAL A 149 9.98 17.23 5.00
CA VAL A 149 9.60 16.03 5.72
C VAL A 149 9.54 14.87 4.72
N GLN A 150 10.20 13.76 5.03
CA GLN A 150 10.14 12.54 4.22
C GLN A 150 8.74 11.92 4.32
N LEU A 151 8.14 11.61 3.19
CA LEU A 151 6.83 10.97 3.09
C LEU A 151 6.92 9.47 2.90
N THR A 152 7.91 9.00 2.13
CA THR A 152 8.08 7.57 1.86
C THR A 152 8.86 6.89 2.98
N PRO A 153 8.46 5.70 3.43
CA PRO A 153 9.23 4.90 4.38
C PRO A 153 10.55 4.42 3.77
N ASP A 154 11.45 3.94 4.63
CA ASP A 154 12.82 3.57 4.22
C ASP A 154 12.87 2.36 3.29
N GLU A 155 11.85 1.52 3.31
CA GLU A 155 11.70 0.33 2.47
C GLU A 155 11.41 0.67 1.00
N ILE A 156 10.99 1.91 0.70
CA ILE A 156 10.66 2.37 -0.65
C ILE A 156 11.85 3.12 -1.23
N VAL A 157 12.25 2.73 -2.43
CA VAL A 157 13.24 3.44 -3.25
C VAL A 157 12.57 3.83 -4.57
N ILE A 158 12.45 5.12 -4.80
CA ILE A 158 11.90 5.70 -6.03
C ILE A 158 13.02 5.75 -7.07
N ASP A 159 12.73 5.23 -8.26
CA ASP A 159 13.66 5.23 -9.39
C ASP A 159 13.83 6.64 -10.00
N ALA A 160 15.00 6.91 -10.55
CA ALA A 160 15.33 8.17 -11.23
C ALA A 160 14.48 8.44 -12.50
N ALA A 161 13.80 7.42 -13.03
CA ALA A 161 12.83 7.58 -14.12
C ALA A 161 11.49 8.19 -13.66
N SER A 162 11.31 8.36 -12.35
CA SER A 162 10.12 9.01 -11.76
C SER A 162 10.18 10.51 -11.98
N SER A 163 9.03 11.11 -12.25
CA SER A 163 8.99 12.54 -12.52
C SER A 163 7.62 13.15 -12.24
N PHE A 164 7.66 14.44 -12.05
CA PHE A 164 6.49 15.32 -12.14
C PHE A 164 6.46 15.93 -13.55
N SER A 165 5.27 16.14 -14.09
CA SER A 165 5.06 16.96 -15.28
C SER A 165 4.02 18.02 -14.97
N VAL A 166 4.26 19.23 -15.39
CA VAL A 166 3.32 20.35 -15.25
C VAL A 166 3.14 20.97 -16.62
N LEU A 167 1.90 21.06 -17.07
CA LEU A 167 1.50 21.66 -18.34
C LEU A 167 0.50 22.78 -18.08
N GLY A 168 0.64 23.91 -18.78
CA GLY A 168 -0.24 25.07 -18.62
C GLY A 168 -0.16 25.68 -17.24
N ALA A 169 1.05 25.77 -16.66
CA ALA A 169 1.26 26.42 -15.36
C ALA A 169 1.28 27.95 -15.47
N GLU A 170 1.65 28.44 -16.64
CA GLU A 170 1.72 29.86 -16.91
C GLU A 170 0.33 30.50 -16.84
N PRO A 171 0.19 31.76 -16.38
CA PRO A 171 -1.09 32.44 -16.32
C PRO A 171 -1.79 32.46 -17.69
N LEU A 172 -3.12 32.32 -17.70
CA LEU A 172 -3.92 32.33 -18.93
C LEU A 172 -3.66 33.62 -19.70
N ASP A 173 -3.03 33.47 -20.85
CA ASP A 173 -2.89 34.52 -21.85
C ASP A 173 -3.67 34.10 -23.09
N PRO A 174 -4.72 34.84 -23.51
CA PRO A 174 -5.53 34.49 -24.67
C PRO A 174 -4.73 34.27 -25.96
N ASP A 175 -3.55 34.84 -26.04
CA ASP A 175 -2.67 34.76 -27.20
C ASP A 175 -1.61 33.65 -27.09
N VAL A 176 -1.24 33.22 -25.87
CA VAL A 176 -0.12 32.31 -25.60
C VAL A 176 -0.57 31.01 -24.90
N ASP A 177 -1.34 31.11 -23.83
CA ASP A 177 -1.80 29.95 -23.06
C ASP A 177 -3.31 29.99 -22.82
N LYS A 178 -3.96 28.87 -23.18
CA LYS A 178 -5.41 28.65 -23.02
C LYS A 178 -5.70 27.37 -22.24
N GLN A 179 -4.66 26.76 -21.68
CA GLN A 179 -4.76 25.46 -21.00
C GLN A 179 -4.83 25.64 -19.50
N GLN A 180 -5.73 24.93 -18.90
CA GLN A 180 -5.76 24.84 -17.44
C GLN A 180 -4.62 23.94 -16.96
N PRO A 181 -3.94 24.30 -15.86
CA PRO A 181 -2.86 23.51 -15.30
C PRO A 181 -3.22 22.03 -15.12
N LEU A 182 -2.38 21.16 -15.68
CA LEU A 182 -2.45 19.71 -15.57
C LEU A 182 -1.12 19.18 -15.02
N ILE A 183 -1.18 18.53 -13.89
CA ILE A 183 -0.03 17.96 -13.22
C ILE A 183 -0.07 16.44 -13.37
N GLY A 184 0.98 15.86 -13.94
CA GLY A 184 1.20 14.42 -14.00
C GLY A 184 2.22 13.99 -12.94
N ILE A 185 1.96 12.89 -12.28
CA ILE A 185 2.87 12.25 -11.32
C ILE A 185 3.15 10.86 -11.84
N ARG A 186 4.40 10.52 -12.09
CA ARG A 186 4.86 9.19 -12.48
C ARG A 186 5.89 8.71 -11.49
N LEU A 187 5.60 7.62 -10.78
CA LEU A 187 6.49 7.01 -9.81
C LEU A 187 6.79 5.58 -10.22
N PHE A 188 8.05 5.29 -10.40
CA PHE A 188 8.61 3.96 -10.56
C PHE A 188 9.52 3.69 -9.37
N GLY A 189 9.66 2.44 -9.00
CA GLY A 189 10.57 2.13 -7.90
C GLY A 189 10.42 0.71 -7.41
N GLU A 190 11.04 0.47 -6.28
CA GLU A 190 11.09 -0.84 -5.65
C GLU A 190 10.77 -0.73 -4.17
N ILE A 191 10.07 -1.73 -3.66
CA ILE A 191 9.84 -1.94 -2.25
C ILE A 191 10.75 -3.07 -1.83
N THR A 192 11.69 -2.80 -0.91
CA THR A 192 12.57 -3.81 -0.34
C THR A 192 12.16 -4.11 1.08
N TYR A 193 11.59 -5.30 1.29
CA TYR A 193 11.21 -5.74 2.63
C TYR A 193 11.81 -7.10 2.94
N LYS A 194 12.70 -7.13 3.94
CA LYS A 194 13.55 -8.29 4.23
C LYS A 194 14.21 -8.77 2.93
N ASP A 195 14.32 -9.88 2.49
CA ASP A 195 14.99 -10.33 1.27
C ASP A 195 14.10 -10.31 0.01
N VAL A 196 12.98 -9.59 0.04
CA VAL A 196 12.04 -9.51 -1.10
C VAL A 196 12.04 -8.12 -1.68
N VAL A 197 12.38 -8.01 -2.96
CA VAL A 197 12.28 -6.79 -3.76
C VAL A 197 11.07 -6.89 -4.66
N THR A 198 10.19 -5.90 -4.60
CA THR A 198 8.97 -5.84 -5.40
C THR A 198 8.93 -4.53 -6.17
N PRO A 199 9.05 -4.54 -7.49
CA PRO A 199 8.95 -3.33 -8.29
C PRO A 199 7.50 -2.82 -8.34
N PHE A 200 7.34 -1.51 -8.44
CA PHE A 200 6.05 -0.87 -8.63
C PHE A 200 6.12 0.22 -9.70
N SER A 201 4.97 0.53 -10.28
CA SER A 201 4.77 1.62 -11.22
C SER A 201 3.41 2.25 -10.95
N LEU A 202 3.40 3.53 -10.59
CA LEU A 202 2.21 4.29 -10.29
C LEU A 202 2.19 5.55 -11.14
N GLN A 203 1.02 5.88 -11.66
CA GLN A 203 0.82 7.11 -12.41
C GLN A 203 -0.54 7.71 -12.07
N THR A 204 -0.58 9.02 -11.90
CA THR A 204 -1.81 9.77 -11.79
C THR A 204 -1.66 11.12 -12.47
N SER A 205 -2.79 11.76 -12.78
CA SER A 205 -2.82 13.13 -13.27
C SER A 205 -3.94 13.90 -12.58
N VAL A 206 -3.67 15.14 -12.27
CA VAL A 206 -4.61 16.05 -11.63
C VAL A 206 -4.67 17.35 -12.42
N SER A 207 -5.88 17.82 -12.71
CA SER A 207 -6.06 19.19 -13.16
C SER A 207 -6.44 20.08 -11.98
N GLN A 208 -6.02 21.30 -12.03
CA GLN A 208 -6.38 22.33 -11.07
C GLN A 208 -7.91 22.43 -10.94
N ARG A 209 -8.41 22.57 -9.72
CA ARG A 209 -9.86 22.67 -9.48
C ARG A 209 -10.38 24.08 -9.66
N LEU A 210 -9.60 25.07 -9.29
CA LEU A 210 -9.94 26.49 -9.50
C LEU A 210 -9.64 26.84 -10.95
N VAL A 211 -10.51 27.62 -11.56
CA VAL A 211 -10.24 28.14 -12.89
C VAL A 211 -9.12 29.15 -12.75
N ASP A 212 -8.09 28.99 -13.56
CA ASP A 212 -7.05 29.97 -13.71
C ASP A 212 -7.69 31.24 -14.30
N ILE A 213 -7.59 32.37 -13.59
CA ILE A 213 -8.28 33.62 -13.96
C ILE A 213 -7.24 34.70 -14.28
#